data_7f1bfb9e031245d8aad080655d0ee9db
#
_entry.id   7f1bfb9e031245d8aad080655d0ee9db
#
_cell.length_a   1.000
_cell.length_b   1.000
_cell.length_c   1.000
_cell.angle_alpha   90.00
_cell.angle_beta   90.00
_cell.angle_gamma   90.00
#
_symmetry.space_group_name_H-M   'P 1'
#
loop_
_entity.id
_entity.type
_entity.pdbx_description
1 polymer ?
#
loop_
_entity_poly.entity_id
_entity_poly.type
_entity_poly.pdbx_seq_one_letter_code
_entity_poly.pdbx_strand_id
1 'polypeptide(L)'
;MKAAYLRKPGQMDVRTAADPSLSRSHDVLLRINYVGLCGSDYHYFRTGRIGNQVIKAPLIIGHECTATVVETGIDVRTFGKADRVAIEPAVPCGQCDQCLAGRQHTCRHLVFMGCPGQLNGAMCEYLVMPAANCFPVPD
;
A
#
# COMPACT_ATOMS: atom_id res chain seq x y z
N MET A 1 -12.48 -10.32 0.48
CA MET A 1 -12.44 -9.15 -0.40
C MET A 1 -12.09 -9.52 -1.83
N LYS A 2 -12.39 -8.65 -2.81
CA LYS A 2 -11.87 -8.77 -4.18
C LYS A 2 -10.52 -8.05 -4.31
N ALA A 3 -9.62 -8.61 -5.12
CA ALA A 3 -8.33 -8.00 -5.43
C ALA A 3 -7.92 -8.32 -6.88
N ALA A 4 -7.29 -7.35 -7.54
CA ALA A 4 -6.76 -7.52 -8.89
C ALA A 4 -5.28 -7.93 -8.82
N TYR A 5 -4.97 -9.11 -9.33
CA TYR A 5 -3.62 -9.68 -9.32
C TYR A 5 -2.97 -9.59 -10.69
N LEU A 6 -1.80 -9.00 -10.76
CA LEU A 6 -0.89 -9.16 -11.89
C LEU A 6 -0.16 -10.49 -11.74
N ARG A 7 -0.46 -11.46 -12.60
CA ARG A 7 0.09 -12.83 -12.53
C ARG A 7 1.40 -12.98 -13.27
N LYS A 8 1.47 -12.38 -14.43
CA LYS A 8 2.63 -12.30 -15.32
C LYS A 8 2.40 -11.18 -16.33
N PRO A 9 3.40 -10.80 -17.12
CA PRO A 9 3.23 -9.77 -18.14
C PRO A 9 1.98 -9.97 -19.01
N GLY A 10 1.18 -8.92 -19.15
CA GLY A 10 -0.06 -8.90 -19.93
C GLY A 10 -1.24 -9.66 -19.32
N GLN A 11 -1.13 -10.21 -18.09
CA GLN A 11 -2.20 -10.99 -17.48
C GLN A 11 -2.55 -10.50 -16.08
N MET A 12 -3.71 -9.89 -15.98
CA MET A 12 -4.36 -9.56 -14.69
C MET A 12 -5.69 -10.28 -14.57
N ASP A 13 -6.02 -10.69 -13.35
CA ASP A 13 -7.35 -11.22 -13.02
C ASP A 13 -7.82 -10.73 -11.64
N VAL A 14 -9.13 -10.64 -11.49
CA VAL A 14 -9.76 -10.32 -10.21
C VAL A 14 -10.10 -11.62 -9.49
N ARG A 15 -9.66 -11.74 -8.24
CA ARG A 15 -9.87 -12.92 -7.40
C ARG A 15 -10.39 -12.53 -6.02
N THR A 16 -11.00 -13.52 -5.36
CA THR A 16 -11.24 -13.44 -3.93
C THR A 16 -9.92 -13.63 -3.17
N ALA A 17 -9.63 -12.69 -2.30
CA ALA A 17 -8.53 -12.73 -1.33
C ALA A 17 -9.11 -12.75 0.08
N ALA A 18 -8.32 -13.18 1.07
CA ALA A 18 -8.67 -13.02 2.47
C ALA A 18 -8.80 -11.52 2.81
N ASP A 19 -9.74 -11.19 3.68
CA ASP A 19 -9.84 -9.83 4.19
C ASP A 19 -8.65 -9.54 5.10
N PRO A 20 -7.98 -8.39 4.94
CA PRO A 20 -6.91 -8.01 5.85
C PRO A 20 -7.47 -7.67 7.23
N SER A 21 -6.69 -7.92 8.27
CA SER A 21 -7.03 -7.56 9.65
C SER A 21 -5.92 -6.76 10.28
N LEU A 22 -6.26 -5.91 11.26
CA LEU A 22 -5.29 -5.18 12.05
C LEU A 22 -4.39 -6.15 12.83
N SER A 23 -3.08 -5.98 12.72
CA SER A 23 -2.09 -6.79 13.42
C SER A 23 -1.20 -5.99 14.37
N ARG A 24 -1.15 -4.66 14.18
CA ARG A 24 -0.37 -3.75 15.01
C ARG A 24 -1.27 -2.66 15.58
N SER A 25 -0.95 -2.19 16.77
CA SER A 25 -1.71 -1.16 17.48
C SER A 25 -1.72 0.21 16.79
N HIS A 26 -0.78 0.47 15.89
CA HIS A 26 -0.63 1.73 15.15
C HIS A 26 -1.11 1.67 13.68
N ASP A 27 -1.69 0.53 13.26
CA ASP A 27 -2.20 0.38 11.90
C ASP A 27 -3.65 0.85 11.78
N VAL A 28 -4.06 1.10 10.54
CA VAL A 28 -5.45 1.39 10.16
C VAL A 28 -5.90 0.42 9.07
N LEU A 29 -7.13 -0.06 9.19
CA LEU A 29 -7.83 -0.81 8.15
C LEU A 29 -8.57 0.18 7.26
N LEU A 30 -8.30 0.12 5.99
CA LEU A 30 -8.72 1.06 4.97
C LEU A 30 -9.58 0.36 3.92
N ARG A 31 -10.70 0.98 3.55
CA ARG A 31 -11.46 0.63 2.35
C ARG A 31 -10.99 1.55 1.23
N ILE A 32 -10.44 0.96 0.16
CA ILE A 32 -9.94 1.72 -0.98
C ILE A 32 -11.11 2.36 -1.74
N ASN A 33 -10.99 3.64 -2.04
CA ASN A 33 -11.98 4.41 -2.80
C ASN A 33 -11.57 4.56 -4.26
N TYR A 34 -10.34 5.01 -4.50
CA TYR A 34 -9.78 5.24 -5.84
C TYR A 34 -8.33 4.82 -5.88
N VAL A 35 -7.91 4.29 -7.02
CA VAL A 35 -6.51 3.95 -7.31
C VAL A 35 -6.13 4.62 -8.63
N GLY A 36 -5.09 5.43 -8.61
CA GLY A 36 -4.42 5.95 -9.80
C GLY A 36 -3.56 4.87 -10.45
N LEU A 37 -3.45 4.93 -11.76
CA LEU A 37 -2.52 4.10 -12.51
C LEU A 37 -1.23 4.88 -12.76
N CYS A 38 -0.16 4.47 -12.09
CA CYS A 38 1.18 4.97 -12.35
C CYS A 38 1.81 4.34 -13.60
N GLY A 39 2.72 5.03 -14.23
CA GLY A 39 3.53 4.46 -15.31
C GLY A 39 4.29 3.19 -14.91
N SER A 40 4.66 3.05 -13.64
CA SER A 40 5.30 1.84 -13.07
C SER A 40 4.35 0.64 -13.06
N ASP A 41 3.06 0.82 -12.76
CA ASP A 41 2.06 -0.26 -12.82
C ASP A 41 1.93 -0.79 -14.24
N TYR A 42 1.86 0.14 -15.22
CA TYR A 42 1.83 -0.22 -16.63
C TYR A 42 3.13 -0.92 -17.08
N HIS A 43 4.27 -0.48 -16.56
CA HIS A 43 5.55 -1.12 -16.88
C HIS A 43 5.62 -2.54 -16.32
N TYR A 44 5.20 -2.77 -15.07
CA TYR A 44 5.05 -4.12 -14.51
C TYR A 44 4.09 -4.97 -15.33
N PHE A 45 2.96 -4.40 -15.73
CA PHE A 45 1.98 -5.11 -16.57
C PHE A 45 2.60 -5.56 -17.90
N ARG A 46 3.36 -4.70 -18.56
CA ARG A 46 3.95 -5.01 -19.87
C ARG A 46 5.16 -5.93 -19.81
N THR A 47 6.06 -5.71 -18.89
CA THR A 47 7.39 -6.34 -18.91
C THR A 47 7.65 -7.27 -17.73
N GLY A 48 6.83 -7.22 -16.68
CA GLY A 48 7.00 -8.00 -15.46
C GLY A 48 8.14 -7.55 -14.57
N ARG A 49 8.77 -6.40 -14.88
CA ARG A 49 9.95 -5.93 -14.12
C ARG A 49 10.16 -4.43 -14.23
N ILE A 50 10.78 -3.85 -13.22
CA ILE A 50 11.40 -2.51 -13.25
C ILE A 50 12.80 -2.66 -12.66
N GLY A 51 13.84 -2.48 -13.48
CA GLY A 51 15.21 -2.76 -13.06
C GLY A 51 15.36 -4.18 -12.52
N ASN A 52 15.79 -4.30 -11.27
CA ASN A 52 15.97 -5.59 -10.56
C ASN A 52 14.71 -6.09 -9.86
N GLN A 53 13.65 -5.31 -9.80
CA GLN A 53 12.37 -5.70 -9.21
C GLN A 53 11.56 -6.52 -10.22
N VAL A 54 11.56 -7.82 -10.05
CA VAL A 54 10.91 -8.80 -10.96
C VAL A 54 9.72 -9.43 -10.28
N ILE A 55 8.59 -9.49 -10.98
CA ILE A 55 7.39 -10.21 -10.50
C ILE A 55 7.67 -11.72 -10.60
N LYS A 56 7.76 -12.36 -9.43
CA LYS A 56 8.00 -13.82 -9.30
C LYS A 56 6.75 -14.61 -8.91
N ALA A 57 5.73 -13.92 -8.43
CA ALA A 57 4.46 -14.48 -7.98
C ALA A 57 3.33 -13.48 -8.27
N PRO A 58 2.06 -13.89 -8.25
CA PRO A 58 0.95 -12.95 -8.38
C PRO A 58 1.07 -11.81 -7.37
N LEU A 59 0.96 -10.58 -7.85
CA LEU A 59 1.12 -9.33 -7.08
C LEU A 59 -0.10 -8.44 -7.25
N ILE A 60 -0.61 -7.89 -6.17
CA ILE A 60 -1.55 -6.77 -6.22
C ILE A 60 -0.71 -5.50 -6.40
N ILE A 61 -0.87 -4.82 -7.54
CA ILE A 61 -0.18 -3.56 -7.85
C ILE A 61 -1.02 -2.35 -7.44
N GLY A 62 -0.56 -1.13 -7.76
CA GLY A 62 -1.21 0.14 -7.40
C GLY A 62 -0.68 0.70 -6.08
N HIS A 63 -0.32 1.98 -6.10
CA HIS A 63 0.29 2.66 -4.95
C HIS A 63 -0.09 4.15 -4.86
N GLU A 64 -0.90 4.64 -5.78
CA GLU A 64 -1.46 6.00 -5.78
C GLU A 64 -2.94 5.88 -5.43
N CYS A 65 -3.32 6.04 -4.17
CA CYS A 65 -4.68 5.74 -3.77
C CYS A 65 -5.22 6.63 -2.65
N THR A 66 -6.54 6.70 -2.61
CA THR A 66 -7.30 7.25 -1.49
C THR A 66 -8.19 6.18 -0.89
N ALA A 67 -8.49 6.32 0.38
CA ALA A 67 -9.26 5.34 1.13
C ALA A 67 -10.13 6.00 2.21
N THR A 68 -11.06 5.22 2.74
CA THR A 68 -11.85 5.55 3.92
C THR A 68 -11.42 4.63 5.06
N VAL A 69 -11.17 5.19 6.24
CA VAL A 69 -10.84 4.45 7.46
C VAL A 69 -12.05 3.62 7.90
N VAL A 70 -11.86 2.32 8.06
CA VAL A 70 -12.87 1.36 8.54
C VAL A 70 -12.70 1.08 10.02
N GLU A 71 -11.44 0.84 10.42
CA GLU A 71 -11.07 0.48 11.78
C GLU A 71 -9.66 1.00 12.08
N THR A 72 -9.39 1.34 13.34
CA THR A 72 -8.08 1.82 13.79
C THR A 72 -7.53 0.90 14.88
N GLY A 73 -6.21 0.73 14.86
CA GLY A 73 -5.50 0.11 15.97
C GLY A 73 -5.64 0.95 17.26
N ILE A 74 -5.47 0.30 18.41
CA ILE A 74 -5.78 0.88 19.72
C ILE A 74 -4.94 2.13 20.06
N ASP A 75 -3.75 2.29 19.45
CA ASP A 75 -2.86 3.42 19.69
C ASP A 75 -3.02 4.55 18.64
N VAL A 76 -3.87 4.37 17.64
CA VAL A 76 -4.15 5.43 16.64
C VAL A 76 -5.04 6.50 17.27
N ARG A 77 -4.58 7.76 17.22
CA ARG A 77 -5.31 8.94 17.72
C ARG A 77 -5.58 9.99 16.64
N THR A 78 -5.00 9.81 15.47
CA THR A 78 -5.04 10.79 14.37
C THR A 78 -6.26 10.61 13.47
N PHE A 79 -6.85 9.44 13.45
CA PHE A 79 -7.97 9.09 12.57
C PHE A 79 -9.07 8.37 13.31
N GLY A 80 -10.31 8.59 12.86
CA GLY A 80 -11.49 7.86 13.26
C GLY A 80 -12.14 7.11 12.09
N LYS A 81 -13.13 6.29 12.39
CA LYS A 81 -13.95 5.61 11.38
C LYS A 81 -14.64 6.63 10.47
N ALA A 82 -14.62 6.36 9.17
CA ALA A 82 -15.16 7.17 8.08
C ALA A 82 -14.27 8.34 7.63
N ASP A 83 -13.13 8.61 8.28
CA ASP A 83 -12.18 9.60 7.78
C ASP A 83 -11.65 9.21 6.41
N ARG A 84 -11.48 10.21 5.54
CA ARG A 84 -10.90 10.03 4.20
C ARG A 84 -9.42 10.36 4.23
N VAL A 85 -8.62 9.49 3.61
CA VAL A 85 -7.16 9.61 3.61
C VAL A 85 -6.57 9.36 2.23
N ALA A 86 -5.49 10.06 1.92
CA ALA A 86 -4.51 9.68 0.91
C ALA A 86 -3.42 8.82 1.56
N ILE A 87 -2.84 7.89 0.80
CA ILE A 87 -1.86 6.94 1.32
C ILE A 87 -0.48 7.23 0.75
N GLU A 88 0.51 7.42 1.63
CA GLU A 88 1.93 7.40 1.27
C GLU A 88 2.37 5.94 1.14
N PRO A 89 2.75 5.48 -0.08
CA PRO A 89 3.10 4.08 -0.30
C PRO A 89 4.46 3.66 0.27
N ALA A 90 5.34 4.61 0.59
CA ALA A 90 6.67 4.35 1.11
C ALA A 90 6.65 4.22 2.64
N VAL A 91 6.81 3.00 3.16
CA VAL A 91 6.78 2.70 4.59
C VAL A 91 8.22 2.64 5.13
N PRO A 92 8.68 3.66 5.88
CA PRO A 92 10.02 3.68 6.46
C PRO A 92 10.11 2.76 7.69
N CYS A 93 11.32 2.29 8.01
CA CYS A 93 11.53 1.42 9.17
C CYS A 93 11.48 2.14 10.53
N GLY A 94 11.58 3.47 10.54
CA GLY A 94 11.55 4.32 11.74
C GLY A 94 12.82 4.30 12.62
N GLN A 95 13.78 3.40 12.39
CA GLN A 95 14.88 3.15 13.33
C GLN A 95 16.29 3.26 12.75
N CYS A 96 16.45 3.35 11.41
CA CYS A 96 17.78 3.54 10.82
C CYS A 96 18.26 4.99 10.95
N ASP A 97 19.55 5.22 10.69
CA ASP A 97 20.18 6.53 10.76
C ASP A 97 19.45 7.60 9.93
N GLN A 98 18.90 7.23 8.78
CA GLN A 98 18.14 8.14 7.92
C GLN A 98 16.79 8.52 8.56
N CYS A 99 16.07 7.53 9.09
CA CYS A 99 14.79 7.78 9.77
C CYS A 99 14.98 8.63 11.03
N LEU A 100 15.99 8.32 11.86
CA LEU A 100 16.29 9.06 13.07
C LEU A 100 16.76 10.50 12.78
N ALA A 101 17.34 10.74 11.60
CA ALA A 101 17.71 12.07 11.12
C ALA A 101 16.58 12.83 10.41
N GLY A 102 15.33 12.31 10.44
CA GLY A 102 14.16 12.92 9.78
C GLY A 102 14.14 12.77 8.26
N ARG A 103 15.00 11.95 7.68
CA ARG A 103 15.10 11.68 6.24
C ARG A 103 14.48 10.34 5.88
N GLN A 104 13.21 10.15 6.20
CA GLN A 104 12.49 8.89 6.02
C GLN A 104 12.42 8.44 4.55
N HIS A 105 12.41 9.38 3.60
CA HIS A 105 12.42 9.09 2.15
C HIS A 105 13.71 8.42 1.65
N THR A 106 14.79 8.46 2.44
CA THR A 106 16.06 7.74 2.19
C THR A 106 16.26 6.56 3.15
N CYS A 107 15.19 6.04 3.72
CA CYS A 107 15.23 4.92 4.65
C CYS A 107 15.98 3.72 4.04
N ARG A 108 16.94 3.15 4.80
CA ARG A 108 17.74 2.01 4.32
C ARG A 108 16.95 0.71 4.21
N HIS A 109 15.81 0.64 4.86
CA HIS A 109 14.92 -0.52 4.88
C HIS A 109 13.50 -0.13 4.44
N LEU A 110 13.43 0.77 3.45
CA LEU A 110 12.15 1.22 2.91
C LEU A 110 11.40 0.05 2.29
N VAL A 111 10.13 -0.09 2.66
CA VAL A 111 9.21 -1.04 2.05
C VAL A 111 8.20 -0.22 1.24
N PHE A 112 7.90 -0.65 0.03
CA PHE A 112 7.04 0.10 -0.88
C PHE A 112 5.80 -0.72 -1.27
N MET A 113 4.63 -0.11 -1.19
CA MET A 113 3.35 -0.71 -1.55
C MET A 113 3.27 -0.98 -3.05
N GLY A 114 2.81 -2.16 -3.44
CA GLY A 114 2.68 -2.55 -4.85
C GLY A 114 3.98 -2.99 -5.52
N CYS A 115 5.10 -3.08 -4.77
CA CYS A 115 6.37 -3.57 -5.28
C CYS A 115 6.55 -5.08 -5.08
N PRO A 116 7.15 -5.80 -6.05
CA PRO A 116 7.42 -7.22 -5.93
C PRO A 116 8.25 -7.59 -4.70
N GLY A 117 7.77 -8.57 -3.93
CA GLY A 117 8.45 -9.08 -2.73
C GLY A 117 8.38 -8.15 -1.52
N GLN A 118 7.58 -7.09 -1.57
CA GLN A 118 7.38 -6.13 -0.50
C GLN A 118 5.92 -6.15 -0.02
N LEU A 119 5.18 -5.03 -0.12
CA LEU A 119 3.78 -4.96 0.27
C LEU A 119 2.87 -5.12 -0.96
N ASN A 120 1.70 -5.74 -0.75
CA ASN A 120 0.63 -5.71 -1.74
C ASN A 120 0.18 -4.26 -1.98
N GLY A 121 -0.23 -3.99 -3.23
CA GLY A 121 -0.73 -2.70 -3.65
C GLY A 121 -2.22 -2.49 -3.37
N ALA A 122 -2.72 -1.35 -3.82
CA ALA A 122 -4.06 -0.85 -3.53
C ALA A 122 -5.15 -1.33 -4.51
N MET A 123 -4.83 -2.14 -5.53
CA MET A 123 -5.87 -2.68 -6.42
C MET A 123 -6.67 -3.80 -5.75
N CYS A 124 -7.27 -3.49 -4.59
CA CYS A 124 -8.09 -4.36 -3.75
C CYS A 124 -9.17 -3.56 -3.04
N GLU A 125 -10.14 -4.23 -2.42
CA GLU A 125 -11.20 -3.54 -1.68
C GLU A 125 -10.72 -2.99 -0.34
N TYR A 126 -9.82 -3.71 0.36
CA TYR A 126 -9.32 -3.33 1.69
C TYR A 126 -7.81 -3.49 1.79
N LEU A 127 -7.20 -2.62 2.60
CA LEU A 127 -5.76 -2.59 2.84
C LEU A 127 -5.49 -2.20 4.30
N VAL A 128 -4.43 -2.72 4.88
CA VAL A 128 -3.91 -2.27 6.18
C VAL A 128 -2.62 -1.50 5.96
N MET A 129 -2.54 -0.30 6.55
CA MET A 129 -1.36 0.56 6.50
C MET A 129 -1.05 1.14 7.88
N PRO A 130 0.21 1.51 8.18
CA PRO A 130 0.52 2.30 9.35
C PRO A 130 -0.22 3.65 9.30
N ALA A 131 -0.80 4.10 10.41
CA ALA A 131 -1.48 5.40 10.46
C ALA A 131 -0.55 6.57 10.06
N ALA A 132 0.74 6.45 10.33
CA ALA A 132 1.75 7.44 9.93
C ALA A 132 1.92 7.59 8.41
N ASN A 133 1.43 6.62 7.62
CA ASN A 133 1.43 6.66 6.16
C ASN A 133 0.09 7.19 5.58
N CYS A 134 -0.83 7.61 6.43
CA CYS A 134 -2.14 8.13 6.02
C CYS A 134 -2.20 9.64 6.25
N PHE A 135 -2.74 10.37 5.28
CA PHE A 135 -2.88 11.82 5.31
C PHE A 135 -4.34 12.20 5.06
N PRO A 136 -4.93 13.09 5.88
CA PRO A 136 -6.32 13.48 5.70
C PRO A 136 -6.53 14.15 4.35
N VAL A 137 -7.63 13.84 3.71
CA VAL A 137 -8.07 14.46 2.46
C VAL A 137 -9.22 15.41 2.79
N PRO A 138 -9.20 16.67 2.32
CA PRO A 138 -10.30 17.61 2.50
C PRO A 138 -11.63 17.07 1.95
N ASP A 139 -12.73 17.60 2.47
CA ASP A 139 -14.10 17.32 2.01
C ASP A 139 -14.37 17.85 0.59
#